data_24fd33afe86dc18fa225a0f8506d8515
#
_entry.id   24fd33afe86dc18fa225a0f8506d8515
#
_cell.length_a   1.000
_cell.length_b   1.000
_cell.length_c   1.000
_cell.angle_alpha   90.00
_cell.angle_beta   90.00
_cell.angle_gamma   90.00
#
_symmetry.space_group_name_H-M   'P 1'
#
loop_
_entity.id
_entity.type
_entity.pdbx_description
1 polymer ?
#
loop_
_entity_poly.entity_id
_entity_poly.type
_entity_poly.pdbx_seq_one_letter_code
_entity_poly.pdbx_strand_id
1 'polypeptide(L)'
;MDIPADPLMSRSSCPTFDMRRQSYEIRYSPSFRATKQAERMSAAIWGDLWSSNQSAFARRYMATAIEKETLVCLAADLRTMEDIRSLIAEVGPYIACLKLHVDIVNDWNIDGWMDICKEAKDLGVAIWEDRKFADIGRVSRQQMAGAFDIRSWSDIVTAHLISGPDIVQGLQNGWEDVGREGGVLLLAQMSSRGNLLNEEYTTTVVEYGNKIEGVLGYIGNGSEPDAIRVLRDMVGPTRMIWTPGINLAVGDGVAGQRYGHPREAVLAGSDCLIVGSGIHQSQNRGEVAAEYARISWEALLDR
;
A
#
# COMPACT_ATOMS: atom_id res chain seq x y z
N MET A 1 25.87 -37.24 55.23
CA MET A 1 24.80 -36.22 55.42
C MET A 1 24.05 -36.18 54.13
N ASP A 2 22.97 -36.97 54.06
CA ASP A 2 22.10 -37.13 52.89
C ASP A 2 21.11 -35.98 52.86
N ILE A 3 20.99 -35.33 51.72
CA ILE A 3 19.90 -34.36 51.45
C ILE A 3 18.84 -35.13 50.64
N PRO A 4 17.58 -35.18 51.10
CA PRO A 4 16.52 -35.92 50.41
C PRO A 4 16.02 -35.16 49.17
N ALA A 5 15.77 -35.92 48.10
CA ALA A 5 15.13 -35.44 46.87
C ALA A 5 13.65 -35.14 47.11
N ASP A 6 13.20 -33.99 46.63
CA ASP A 6 11.81 -33.56 46.67
C ASP A 6 11.08 -34.10 45.41
N PRO A 7 9.99 -34.83 45.52
CA PRO A 7 9.18 -35.30 44.39
C PRO A 7 8.02 -34.34 44.14
N LEU A 8 7.67 -34.16 42.88
CA LEU A 8 6.41 -33.56 42.39
C LEU A 8 6.53 -32.13 41.82
N MET A 9 7.00 -32.03 40.58
CA MET A 9 6.40 -31.09 39.68
C MET A 9 5.65 -31.84 38.56
N SER A 10 4.34 -31.88 38.74
CA SER A 10 3.39 -32.33 37.74
C SER A 10 3.53 -31.50 36.47
N ARG A 11 3.77 -32.18 35.34
CA ARG A 11 3.68 -31.59 34.01
C ARG A 11 2.27 -31.11 33.79
N SER A 12 2.04 -29.79 33.90
CA SER A 12 0.83 -29.19 33.36
C SER A 12 0.90 -29.27 31.82
N SER A 13 0.01 -30.08 31.26
CA SER A 13 -0.22 -30.18 29.83
C SER A 13 -0.62 -28.80 29.31
N CYS A 14 0.27 -28.19 28.50
CA CYS A 14 -0.06 -27.08 27.67
C CYS A 14 -1.13 -27.55 26.66
N PRO A 15 -2.29 -26.88 26.54
CA PRO A 15 -3.26 -27.27 25.54
C PRO A 15 -2.63 -27.01 24.16
N THR A 16 -2.47 -28.10 23.40
CA THR A 16 -2.16 -28.04 21.97
C THR A 16 -3.33 -27.32 21.28
N PHE A 17 -3.13 -26.10 20.90
CA PHE A 17 -4.06 -25.35 20.04
C PHE A 17 -4.07 -26.03 18.67
N ASP A 18 -5.13 -26.80 18.41
CA ASP A 18 -5.38 -27.44 17.11
C ASP A 18 -5.77 -26.32 16.12
N MET A 19 -4.76 -25.74 15.48
CA MET A 19 -4.94 -24.79 14.38
C MET A 19 -5.41 -25.56 13.14
N ARG A 20 -6.64 -25.97 13.10
CA ARG A 20 -7.31 -26.28 11.83
C ARG A 20 -7.50 -24.96 11.10
N ARG A 21 -6.56 -24.69 10.22
CA ARG A 21 -6.61 -23.57 9.27
C ARG A 21 -7.90 -23.71 8.44
N GLN A 22 -8.92 -22.92 8.78
CA GLN A 22 -9.87 -22.48 7.77
C GLN A 22 -9.09 -21.49 6.89
N SER A 23 -8.75 -21.91 5.69
CA SER A 23 -8.24 -21.03 4.64
C SER A 23 -9.33 -20.03 4.31
N TYR A 24 -9.24 -18.83 4.86
CA TYR A 24 -10.06 -17.70 4.44
C TYR A 24 -9.58 -17.24 3.06
N GLU A 25 -10.10 -17.86 2.01
CA GLU A 25 -10.04 -17.29 0.67
C GLU A 25 -10.90 -16.03 0.67
N ILE A 26 -10.30 -14.87 0.90
CA ILE A 26 -10.94 -13.58 0.63
C ILE A 26 -11.01 -13.43 -0.88
N ARG A 27 -12.11 -13.85 -1.47
CA ARG A 27 -12.40 -13.64 -2.90
C ARG A 27 -12.91 -12.22 -3.06
N TYR A 28 -12.17 -11.41 -3.81
CA TYR A 28 -12.72 -10.17 -4.35
C TYR A 28 -14.02 -10.48 -5.11
N SER A 29 -15.04 -9.63 -4.93
CA SER A 29 -16.30 -9.78 -5.64
C SER A 29 -16.07 -9.99 -7.14
N PRO A 30 -16.68 -10.99 -7.79
CA PRO A 30 -16.38 -11.34 -9.19
C PRO A 30 -16.98 -10.36 -10.22
N SER A 31 -17.32 -9.13 -9.85
CA SER A 31 -18.05 -8.21 -10.72
C SER A 31 -17.21 -7.61 -11.85
N PHE A 32 -15.89 -7.69 -11.80
CA PHE A 32 -15.04 -7.27 -12.92
C PHE A 32 -14.58 -8.49 -13.74
N ARG A 33 -15.49 -9.13 -14.49
CA ARG A 33 -15.05 -9.90 -15.65
C ARG A 33 -14.49 -8.89 -16.63
N ALA A 34 -13.18 -8.98 -16.90
CA ALA A 34 -12.53 -8.22 -17.95
C ALA A 34 -13.25 -8.49 -19.28
N THR A 35 -14.25 -7.67 -19.59
CA THR A 35 -14.84 -7.68 -20.91
C THR A 35 -13.82 -7.06 -21.85
N LYS A 36 -13.80 -7.47 -23.13
CA LYS A 36 -12.95 -6.81 -24.14
C LYS A 36 -13.12 -5.28 -24.15
N GLN A 37 -14.26 -4.80 -23.73
CA GLN A 37 -14.57 -3.37 -23.60
C GLN A 37 -13.84 -2.73 -22.43
N ALA A 38 -13.81 -3.39 -21.25
CA ALA A 38 -13.07 -2.91 -20.07
C ALA A 38 -11.56 -2.88 -20.32
N GLU A 39 -11.02 -3.91 -20.99
CA GLU A 39 -9.59 -3.92 -21.39
C GLU A 39 -9.25 -2.78 -22.35
N ARG A 40 -10.12 -2.52 -23.35
CA ARG A 40 -9.93 -1.40 -24.29
C ARG A 40 -9.97 -0.05 -23.57
N MET A 41 -10.88 0.13 -22.64
CA MET A 41 -11.00 1.35 -21.84
C MET A 41 -9.76 1.54 -20.96
N SER A 42 -9.29 0.48 -20.30
CA SER A 42 -8.06 0.52 -19.50
C SER A 42 -6.84 0.87 -20.33
N ALA A 43 -6.70 0.27 -21.51
CA ALA A 43 -5.61 0.60 -22.43
C ALA A 43 -5.71 2.05 -22.97
N ALA A 44 -6.91 2.57 -23.19
CA ALA A 44 -7.11 3.94 -23.65
C ALA A 44 -6.75 4.98 -22.56
N ILE A 45 -7.04 4.70 -21.29
CA ILE A 45 -6.82 5.63 -20.16
C ILE A 45 -5.39 5.53 -19.64
N TRP A 46 -4.86 4.32 -19.45
CA TRP A 46 -3.55 4.10 -18.86
C TRP A 46 -2.41 3.96 -19.87
N GLY A 47 -2.74 3.83 -21.18
CA GLY A 47 -1.76 3.78 -22.26
C GLY A 47 -0.72 2.68 -22.07
N ASP A 48 0.55 3.08 -22.19
CA ASP A 48 1.69 2.17 -22.08
C ASP A 48 1.84 1.53 -20.69
N LEU A 49 1.38 2.18 -19.63
CA LEU A 49 1.41 1.58 -18.29
C LEU A 49 0.53 0.33 -18.21
N TRP A 50 -0.65 0.34 -18.84
CA TRP A 50 -1.52 -0.83 -18.93
C TRP A 50 -0.90 -1.96 -19.75
N SER A 51 -0.36 -1.62 -20.92
CA SER A 51 0.15 -2.63 -21.85
C SER A 51 1.48 -3.24 -21.41
N SER A 52 2.34 -2.47 -20.75
CA SER A 52 3.68 -2.89 -20.31
C SER A 52 3.70 -3.52 -18.91
N ASN A 53 2.69 -3.26 -18.06
CA ASN A 53 2.68 -3.77 -16.70
C ASN A 53 2.19 -5.22 -16.65
N GLN A 54 3.05 -6.13 -16.14
CA GLN A 54 2.76 -7.56 -16.00
C GLN A 54 2.09 -7.92 -14.67
N SER A 55 2.06 -7.01 -13.69
CA SER A 55 1.48 -7.26 -12.37
C SER A 55 -0.04 -7.38 -12.45
N ALA A 56 -0.58 -8.53 -12.06
CA ALA A 56 -2.02 -8.72 -11.94
C ALA A 56 -2.64 -7.75 -10.92
N PHE A 57 -1.88 -7.44 -9.86
CA PHE A 57 -2.29 -6.46 -8.86
C PHE A 57 -2.38 -5.04 -9.44
N ALA A 58 -1.36 -4.58 -10.19
CA ALA A 58 -1.39 -3.26 -10.82
C ALA A 58 -2.60 -3.12 -11.77
N ARG A 59 -2.89 -4.16 -12.55
CA ARG A 59 -4.06 -4.17 -13.44
C ARG A 59 -5.38 -4.10 -12.67
N ARG A 60 -5.51 -4.79 -11.53
CA ARG A 60 -6.68 -4.67 -10.66
C ARG A 60 -6.83 -3.26 -10.10
N TYR A 61 -5.75 -2.67 -9.59
CA TYR A 61 -5.76 -1.28 -9.12
C TYR A 61 -6.20 -0.32 -10.22
N MET A 62 -5.60 -0.40 -11.41
CA MET A 62 -5.96 0.45 -12.55
C MET A 62 -7.43 0.28 -12.98
N ALA A 63 -7.96 -0.93 -12.92
CA ALA A 63 -9.37 -1.20 -13.19
C ALA A 63 -10.30 -0.59 -12.14
N THR A 64 -9.97 -0.74 -10.85
CA THR A 64 -10.72 -0.11 -9.74
C THR A 64 -10.66 1.42 -9.84
N ALA A 65 -9.51 1.99 -10.20
CA ALA A 65 -9.35 3.43 -10.40
C ALA A 65 -10.28 3.96 -11.51
N ILE A 66 -10.45 3.20 -12.58
CA ILE A 66 -11.42 3.53 -13.65
C ILE A 66 -12.87 3.41 -13.14
N GLU A 67 -13.21 2.32 -12.47
CA GLU A 67 -14.57 2.07 -11.97
C GLU A 67 -15.04 3.16 -11.00
N LYS A 68 -14.12 3.67 -10.17
CA LYS A 68 -14.40 4.69 -9.16
C LYS A 68 -14.02 6.11 -9.58
N GLU A 69 -13.44 6.27 -10.77
CA GLU A 69 -12.95 7.57 -11.26
C GLU A 69 -12.02 8.27 -10.25
N THR A 70 -11.01 7.54 -9.73
CA THR A 70 -10.13 8.02 -8.65
C THR A 70 -8.71 7.46 -8.75
N LEU A 71 -7.72 8.28 -8.36
CA LEU A 71 -6.34 7.83 -8.12
C LEU A 71 -5.97 7.89 -6.62
N VAL A 72 -6.96 8.04 -5.75
CA VAL A 72 -6.70 8.28 -4.32
C VAL A 72 -6.39 6.99 -3.57
N CYS A 73 -5.25 7.00 -2.88
CA CYS A 73 -4.93 6.11 -1.77
C CYS A 73 -5.07 6.90 -0.46
N LEU A 74 -5.99 6.49 0.41
CA LEU A 74 -6.15 7.13 1.71
C LEU A 74 -5.11 6.61 2.70
N ALA A 75 -4.32 7.48 3.31
CA ALA A 75 -3.50 7.16 4.47
C ALA A 75 -4.34 7.32 5.75
N ALA A 76 -4.80 6.20 6.31
CA ALA A 76 -5.63 6.18 7.51
C ALA A 76 -4.74 6.02 8.76
N ASP A 77 -4.03 7.11 9.12
CA ASP A 77 -3.13 7.13 10.28
C ASP A 77 -3.95 7.32 11.58
N LEU A 78 -4.91 6.40 11.83
CA LEU A 78 -5.85 6.38 12.95
C LEU A 78 -5.43 5.33 14.00
N ARG A 79 -5.90 5.51 15.24
CA ARG A 79 -5.40 4.73 16.38
C ARG A 79 -6.35 3.67 16.90
N THR A 80 -7.59 3.61 16.39
CA THR A 80 -8.58 2.61 16.77
C THR A 80 -9.20 1.94 15.53
N MET A 81 -9.57 0.68 15.67
CA MET A 81 -10.23 -0.08 14.60
C MET A 81 -11.60 0.52 14.24
N GLU A 82 -12.33 1.06 15.23
CA GLU A 82 -13.64 1.70 15.00
C GLU A 82 -13.50 2.97 14.15
N ASP A 83 -12.49 3.82 14.44
CA ASP A 83 -12.24 5.03 13.63
C ASP A 83 -11.87 4.68 12.19
N ILE A 84 -11.07 3.62 11.99
CA ILE A 84 -10.70 3.14 10.65
C ILE A 84 -11.95 2.63 9.92
N ARG A 85 -12.79 1.83 10.57
CA ARG A 85 -14.04 1.32 9.98
C ARG A 85 -14.99 2.43 9.60
N SER A 86 -15.21 3.40 10.51
CA SER A 86 -16.03 4.58 10.23
C SER A 86 -15.52 5.36 9.03
N LEU A 87 -14.20 5.57 8.95
CA LEU A 87 -13.59 6.28 7.83
C LEU A 87 -13.79 5.53 6.50
N ILE A 88 -13.60 4.20 6.48
CA ILE A 88 -13.84 3.37 5.28
C ILE A 88 -15.29 3.48 4.80
N ALA A 89 -16.26 3.46 5.71
CA ALA A 89 -17.66 3.57 5.37
C ALA A 89 -18.00 4.91 4.69
N GLU A 90 -17.35 6.00 5.13
CA GLU A 90 -17.57 7.34 4.56
C GLU A 90 -16.86 7.54 3.20
N VAL A 91 -15.62 7.07 3.07
CA VAL A 91 -14.75 7.44 1.95
C VAL A 91 -14.47 6.31 0.95
N GLY A 92 -14.84 5.08 1.29
CA GLY A 92 -14.58 3.89 0.46
C GLY A 92 -15.00 4.01 -1.00
N PRO A 93 -16.13 4.65 -1.34
CA PRO A 93 -16.53 4.89 -2.73
C PRO A 93 -15.55 5.74 -3.55
N TYR A 94 -14.75 6.58 -2.89
CA TYR A 94 -13.89 7.60 -3.52
C TYR A 94 -12.40 7.24 -3.52
N ILE A 95 -12.02 6.08 -3.01
CA ILE A 95 -10.63 5.65 -2.91
C ILE A 95 -10.41 4.29 -3.59
N ALA A 96 -9.25 4.12 -4.21
CA ALA A 96 -8.84 2.84 -4.81
C ALA A 96 -7.94 1.99 -3.88
N CYS A 97 -7.33 2.62 -2.87
CA CYS A 97 -6.43 1.97 -1.93
C CYS A 97 -6.54 2.59 -0.53
N LEU A 98 -6.34 1.76 0.49
CA LEU A 98 -6.26 2.15 1.90
C LEU A 98 -4.87 1.81 2.44
N LYS A 99 -4.08 2.84 2.79
CA LYS A 99 -2.77 2.70 3.44
C LYS A 99 -2.94 2.70 4.95
N LEU A 100 -2.38 1.71 5.60
CA LEU A 100 -2.46 1.46 7.03
C LEU A 100 -1.07 1.38 7.65
N HIS A 101 -1.04 1.61 8.95
CA HIS A 101 0.07 1.34 9.85
C HIS A 101 -0.49 0.53 11.02
N VAL A 102 -0.47 -0.79 10.92
CA VAL A 102 -1.11 -1.67 11.92
C VAL A 102 -0.49 -1.50 13.32
N ASP A 103 0.78 -1.13 13.38
CA ASP A 103 1.55 -0.96 14.61
C ASP A 103 1.24 0.32 15.40
N ILE A 104 0.41 1.23 14.87
CA ILE A 104 -0.09 2.39 15.64
C ILE A 104 -1.50 2.19 16.21
N VAL A 105 -2.16 1.07 15.90
CA VAL A 105 -3.54 0.78 16.34
C VAL A 105 -3.56 0.20 17.75
N ASN A 106 -4.23 0.88 18.68
CA ASN A 106 -4.19 0.56 20.11
C ASN A 106 -5.02 -0.68 20.51
N ASP A 107 -6.13 -0.90 19.81
CA ASP A 107 -7.13 -1.95 20.09
C ASP A 107 -7.08 -3.08 19.06
N TRP A 108 -5.95 -3.22 18.36
CA TRP A 108 -5.77 -4.22 17.33
C TRP A 108 -6.01 -5.65 17.85
N ASN A 109 -6.80 -6.41 17.09
CA ASN A 109 -6.92 -7.86 17.19
C ASN A 109 -7.15 -8.42 15.78
N ILE A 110 -6.74 -9.66 15.56
CA ILE A 110 -6.71 -10.24 14.21
C ILE A 110 -8.10 -10.39 13.61
N ASP A 111 -9.09 -10.80 14.38
CA ASP A 111 -10.44 -11.07 13.85
C ASP A 111 -11.11 -9.77 13.39
N GLY A 112 -11.14 -8.73 14.24
CA GLY A 112 -11.69 -7.43 13.89
C GLY A 112 -10.91 -6.74 12.75
N TRP A 113 -9.58 -6.96 12.69
CA TRP A 113 -8.76 -6.44 11.59
C TRP A 113 -9.08 -7.11 10.26
N MET A 114 -9.28 -8.42 10.25
CA MET A 114 -9.70 -9.16 9.05
C MET A 114 -11.08 -8.72 8.57
N ASP A 115 -12.00 -8.40 9.48
CA ASP A 115 -13.32 -7.86 9.11
C ASP A 115 -13.19 -6.48 8.45
N ILE A 116 -12.38 -5.57 8.99
CA ILE A 116 -12.10 -4.24 8.39
C ILE A 116 -11.49 -4.40 7.00
N CYS A 117 -10.49 -5.27 6.86
CA CYS A 117 -9.87 -5.54 5.57
C CYS A 117 -10.86 -6.12 4.56
N LYS A 118 -11.76 -6.98 5.01
CA LYS A 118 -12.82 -7.53 4.18
C LYS A 118 -13.81 -6.46 3.75
N GLU A 119 -14.31 -5.63 4.67
CA GLU A 119 -15.22 -4.51 4.37
C GLU A 119 -14.62 -3.58 3.31
N ALA A 120 -13.34 -3.20 3.43
CA ALA A 120 -12.65 -2.39 2.43
C ALA A 120 -12.54 -3.11 1.07
N LYS A 121 -12.21 -4.40 1.06
CA LYS A 121 -12.12 -5.21 -0.17
C LYS A 121 -13.47 -5.42 -0.85
N ASP A 122 -14.54 -5.54 -0.09
CA ASP A 122 -15.91 -5.63 -0.62
C ASP A 122 -16.30 -4.32 -1.35
N LEU A 123 -15.70 -3.20 -0.98
CA LEU A 123 -15.79 -1.92 -1.70
C LEU A 123 -14.78 -1.79 -2.85
N GLY A 124 -14.01 -2.84 -3.17
CA GLY A 124 -12.97 -2.82 -4.21
C GLY A 124 -11.69 -2.09 -3.81
N VAL A 125 -11.52 -1.74 -2.52
CA VAL A 125 -10.34 -1.01 -2.02
C VAL A 125 -9.19 -1.98 -1.74
N ALA A 126 -8.02 -1.73 -2.32
CA ALA A 126 -6.80 -2.48 -2.02
C ALA A 126 -6.25 -2.11 -0.63
N ILE A 127 -5.66 -3.07 0.07
CA ILE A 127 -5.09 -2.86 1.41
C ILE A 127 -3.57 -2.79 1.32
N TRP A 128 -3.02 -1.71 1.82
CA TRP A 128 -1.58 -1.47 1.86
C TRP A 128 -1.08 -1.25 3.29
N GLU A 129 -0.16 -2.11 3.74
CA GLU A 129 0.59 -1.88 4.98
C GLU A 129 1.89 -1.13 4.69
N ASP A 130 1.99 0.11 5.14
CA ASP A 130 3.14 0.98 4.91
C ASP A 130 4.24 0.79 5.98
N ARG A 131 4.62 -0.47 6.22
CA ARG A 131 5.59 -0.87 7.25
C ARG A 131 7.01 -0.35 6.98
N LYS A 132 7.37 -0.10 5.72
CA LYS A 132 8.72 0.28 5.27
C LYS A 132 9.79 -0.72 5.74
N PHE A 133 9.67 -1.96 5.26
CA PHE A 133 10.66 -3.00 5.54
C PHE A 133 12.05 -2.57 5.05
N ALA A 134 13.09 -2.83 5.85
CA ALA A 134 14.45 -2.38 5.56
C ALA A 134 15.53 -3.41 5.94
N ASP A 135 15.13 -4.61 6.35
CA ASP A 135 16.03 -5.69 6.74
C ASP A 135 16.28 -6.66 5.57
N ILE A 136 17.21 -7.58 5.72
CA ILE A 136 17.47 -8.64 4.74
C ILE A 136 16.21 -9.49 4.49
N GLY A 137 16.09 -10.10 3.31
CA GLY A 137 14.88 -10.80 2.87
C GLY A 137 14.36 -11.83 3.86
N ARG A 138 15.26 -12.62 4.49
CA ARG A 138 14.86 -13.61 5.52
C ARG A 138 14.16 -12.98 6.73
N VAL A 139 14.69 -11.87 7.24
CA VAL A 139 14.11 -11.18 8.41
C VAL A 139 12.82 -10.47 8.02
N SER A 140 12.78 -9.80 6.87
CA SER A 140 11.58 -9.15 6.35
C SER A 140 10.42 -10.13 6.14
N ARG A 141 10.68 -11.37 5.65
CA ARG A 141 9.68 -12.45 5.59
C ARG A 141 9.16 -12.81 7.00
N GLN A 142 10.04 -12.91 8.00
CA GLN A 142 9.64 -13.18 9.38
C GLN A 142 8.83 -12.03 9.98
N GLN A 143 9.17 -10.77 9.67
CA GLN A 143 8.41 -9.60 10.10
C GLN A 143 7.00 -9.58 9.51
N MET A 144 6.81 -10.00 8.24
CA MET A 144 5.47 -10.17 7.66
C MET A 144 4.63 -11.23 8.36
N ALA A 145 5.28 -12.30 8.83
CA ALA A 145 4.64 -13.42 9.52
C ALA A 145 4.52 -13.22 11.05
N GLY A 146 5.02 -12.08 11.56
CA GLY A 146 5.08 -11.79 12.99
C GLY A 146 3.73 -11.50 13.64
N ALA A 147 3.74 -10.69 14.72
CA ALA A 147 2.57 -10.46 15.57
C ALA A 147 1.32 -9.97 14.83
N PHE A 148 1.48 -9.23 13.74
CA PHE A 148 0.37 -8.68 12.96
C PHE A 148 -0.02 -9.52 11.75
N ASP A 149 0.70 -10.60 11.45
CA ASP A 149 0.53 -11.48 10.29
C ASP A 149 0.16 -10.72 8.98
N ILE A 150 0.96 -9.71 8.66
CA ILE A 150 0.74 -8.73 7.58
C ILE A 150 0.45 -9.45 6.24
N ARG A 151 1.12 -10.58 5.98
CA ARG A 151 0.96 -11.40 4.77
C ARG A 151 -0.45 -11.93 4.57
N SER A 152 -1.24 -12.10 5.64
CA SER A 152 -2.58 -12.67 5.57
C SER A 152 -3.64 -11.67 5.09
N TRP A 153 -3.42 -10.38 5.21
CA TRP A 153 -4.42 -9.35 4.91
C TRP A 153 -3.95 -8.25 3.95
N SER A 154 -2.66 -7.85 3.97
CA SER A 154 -2.17 -6.79 3.09
C SER A 154 -2.02 -7.28 1.64
N ASP A 155 -2.28 -6.39 0.70
CA ASP A 155 -2.09 -6.60 -0.74
C ASP A 155 -0.82 -5.91 -1.23
N ILE A 156 -0.36 -4.89 -0.49
CA ILE A 156 0.83 -4.10 -0.79
C ILE A 156 1.63 -3.91 0.50
N VAL A 157 2.95 -3.89 0.37
CA VAL A 157 3.84 -3.39 1.42
C VAL A 157 4.89 -2.44 0.84
N THR A 158 5.49 -1.60 1.69
CA THR A 158 6.60 -0.72 1.32
C THR A 158 7.92 -1.32 1.81
N ALA A 159 8.96 -1.20 1.00
CA ALA A 159 10.31 -1.58 1.37
C ALA A 159 11.36 -0.54 0.93
N HIS A 160 12.42 -0.42 1.73
CA HIS A 160 13.69 0.18 1.29
C HIS A 160 14.55 -0.88 0.60
N LEU A 161 15.27 -0.49 -0.44
CA LEU A 161 16.23 -1.39 -1.11
C LEU A 161 17.63 -1.35 -0.46
N ILE A 162 17.79 -0.64 0.65
CA ILE A 162 19.08 -0.42 1.31
C ILE A 162 19.76 -1.70 1.81
N SER A 163 18.97 -2.74 2.11
CA SER A 163 19.45 -4.05 2.51
C SER A 163 19.77 -5.00 1.33
N GLY A 164 19.63 -4.50 0.10
CA GLY A 164 19.82 -5.27 -1.13
C GLY A 164 18.52 -5.81 -1.73
N PRO A 165 18.57 -6.31 -2.98
CA PRO A 165 17.39 -6.70 -3.76
C PRO A 165 16.62 -7.91 -3.20
N ASP A 166 17.26 -8.78 -2.43
CA ASP A 166 16.66 -10.00 -1.87
C ASP A 166 15.53 -9.71 -0.89
N ILE A 167 15.38 -8.46 -0.42
CA ILE A 167 14.25 -8.07 0.42
C ILE A 167 12.92 -8.28 -0.30
N VAL A 168 12.85 -7.99 -1.60
CA VAL A 168 11.61 -8.17 -2.40
C VAL A 168 11.23 -9.64 -2.46
N GLN A 169 12.19 -10.52 -2.75
CA GLN A 169 11.93 -11.97 -2.76
C GLN A 169 11.51 -12.48 -1.37
N GLY A 170 12.12 -11.97 -0.30
CA GLY A 170 11.73 -12.32 1.07
C GLY A 170 10.26 -11.95 1.37
N LEU A 171 9.80 -10.79 0.93
CA LEU A 171 8.42 -10.33 1.08
C LEU A 171 7.46 -11.14 0.20
N GLN A 172 7.82 -11.46 -1.05
CA GLN A 172 7.03 -12.33 -1.92
C GLN A 172 6.83 -13.72 -1.31
N ASN A 173 7.90 -14.35 -0.83
CA ASN A 173 7.82 -15.62 -0.12
C ASN A 173 6.92 -15.55 1.13
N GLY A 174 6.83 -14.38 1.77
CA GLY A 174 5.90 -14.17 2.89
C GLY A 174 4.43 -14.34 2.48
N TRP A 175 4.02 -13.82 1.32
CA TRP A 175 2.68 -14.06 0.77
C TRP A 175 2.49 -15.49 0.26
N GLU A 176 3.50 -16.06 -0.40
CA GLU A 176 3.47 -17.44 -0.88
C GLU A 176 3.21 -18.46 0.25
N ASP A 177 3.76 -18.24 1.46
CA ASP A 177 3.56 -19.07 2.64
C ASP A 177 2.09 -19.25 3.02
N VAL A 178 1.24 -18.31 2.63
CA VAL A 178 -0.21 -18.31 2.91
C VAL A 178 -1.06 -18.42 1.65
N GLY A 179 -0.44 -18.73 0.51
CA GLY A 179 -1.13 -18.93 -0.77
C GLY A 179 -1.68 -17.63 -1.37
N ARG A 180 -1.03 -16.50 -1.09
CA ARG A 180 -1.42 -15.17 -1.61
C ARG A 180 -0.32 -14.57 -2.47
N GLU A 181 -0.70 -13.55 -3.22
CA GLU A 181 0.18 -12.67 -3.98
C GLU A 181 0.06 -11.25 -3.46
N GLY A 182 1.13 -10.46 -3.56
CA GLY A 182 1.13 -9.04 -3.21
C GLY A 182 2.16 -8.25 -3.99
N GLY A 183 2.11 -6.92 -3.86
CA GLY A 183 3.01 -6.00 -4.53
C GLY A 183 3.93 -5.27 -3.56
N VAL A 184 5.19 -5.10 -3.94
CA VAL A 184 6.14 -4.30 -3.15
C VAL A 184 6.30 -2.92 -3.80
N LEU A 185 6.05 -1.86 -3.02
CA LEU A 185 6.42 -0.50 -3.38
C LEU A 185 7.81 -0.20 -2.82
N LEU A 186 8.74 0.14 -3.69
CA LEU A 186 10.10 0.54 -3.29
C LEU A 186 10.15 2.04 -3.01
N LEU A 187 10.76 2.41 -1.90
CA LEU A 187 10.92 3.81 -1.53
C LEU A 187 12.07 4.42 -2.33
N ALA A 188 11.75 5.16 -3.41
CA ALA A 188 12.73 5.82 -4.26
C ALA A 188 12.98 7.28 -3.84
N GLN A 189 11.94 8.00 -3.40
CA GLN A 189 12.00 9.38 -2.93
C GLN A 189 11.14 9.56 -1.67
N MET A 190 11.34 10.66 -0.95
CA MET A 190 10.52 11.06 0.20
C MET A 190 10.14 12.54 0.10
N SER A 191 8.92 12.87 0.56
CA SER A 191 8.43 14.26 0.63
C SER A 191 8.87 15.01 1.89
N SER A 192 9.43 14.32 2.89
CA SER A 192 9.89 14.94 4.14
C SER A 192 11.17 15.74 3.93
N ARG A 193 11.24 16.92 4.58
CA ARG A 193 12.41 17.78 4.54
C ARG A 193 13.61 17.12 5.23
N GLY A 194 14.79 17.21 4.60
CA GLY A 194 16.05 16.72 5.18
C GLY A 194 16.21 15.20 5.18
N ASN A 195 15.40 14.47 4.40
CA ASN A 195 15.63 13.04 4.20
C ASN A 195 16.96 12.80 3.47
N LEU A 196 17.51 11.59 3.62
CA LEU A 196 18.83 11.23 3.10
C LEU A 196 18.77 10.52 1.74
N LEU A 197 17.59 10.38 1.12
CA LEU A 197 17.48 9.77 -0.20
C LEU A 197 17.92 10.79 -1.25
N ASN A 198 19.05 10.50 -1.88
CA ASN A 198 19.63 11.33 -2.93
C ASN A 198 19.36 10.73 -4.33
N GLU A 199 19.81 11.41 -5.37
CA GLU A 199 19.60 11.01 -6.76
C GLU A 199 20.28 9.67 -7.08
N GLU A 200 21.48 9.41 -6.55
CA GLU A 200 22.21 8.15 -6.73
C GLU A 200 21.42 6.97 -6.14
N TYR A 201 20.86 7.14 -4.92
CA TYR A 201 19.99 6.13 -4.32
C TYR A 201 18.72 5.90 -5.17
N THR A 202 18.06 6.97 -5.61
CA THR A 202 16.86 6.88 -6.47
C THR A 202 17.14 6.11 -7.74
N THR A 203 18.23 6.45 -8.45
CA THR A 203 18.66 5.79 -9.68
C THR A 203 18.91 4.30 -9.44
N THR A 204 19.66 3.97 -8.40
CA THR A 204 19.96 2.58 -8.03
C THR A 204 18.69 1.79 -7.72
N VAL A 205 17.77 2.35 -6.93
CA VAL A 205 16.50 1.70 -6.58
C VAL A 205 15.67 1.41 -7.83
N VAL A 206 15.60 2.36 -8.78
CA VAL A 206 14.84 2.17 -10.02
C VAL A 206 15.49 1.15 -10.94
N GLU A 207 16.81 1.20 -11.12
CA GLU A 207 17.55 0.25 -11.95
C GLU A 207 17.39 -1.21 -11.48
N TYR A 208 17.45 -1.45 -10.18
CA TYR A 208 17.22 -2.77 -9.60
C TYR A 208 15.74 -3.15 -9.66
N GLY A 209 14.86 -2.26 -9.19
CA GLY A 209 13.43 -2.54 -9.07
C GLY A 209 12.75 -2.82 -10.39
N ASN A 210 13.19 -2.19 -11.49
CA ASN A 210 12.65 -2.47 -12.82
C ASN A 210 12.95 -3.90 -13.31
N LYS A 211 13.97 -4.56 -12.75
CA LYS A 211 14.40 -5.92 -13.10
C LYS A 211 13.84 -6.99 -12.15
N ILE A 212 13.27 -6.59 -11.01
CA ILE A 212 12.83 -7.53 -9.96
C ILE A 212 11.33 -7.79 -10.13
N GLU A 213 10.96 -9.05 -10.24
CA GLU A 213 9.56 -9.47 -10.19
C GLU A 213 8.97 -9.18 -8.80
N GLY A 214 7.67 -8.84 -8.74
CA GLY A 214 7.00 -8.50 -7.49
C GLY A 214 7.11 -7.03 -7.08
N VAL A 215 7.96 -6.23 -7.73
CA VAL A 215 7.96 -4.77 -7.57
C VAL A 215 6.75 -4.19 -8.31
N LEU A 216 5.80 -3.64 -7.54
CA LEU A 216 4.61 -2.97 -8.06
C LEU A 216 4.96 -1.59 -8.65
N GLY A 217 5.83 -0.88 -7.97
CA GLY A 217 6.21 0.48 -8.34
C GLY A 217 7.07 1.15 -7.27
N TYR A 218 7.06 2.47 -7.31
CA TYR A 218 7.94 3.30 -6.49
C TYR A 218 7.18 4.38 -5.74
N ILE A 219 7.65 4.69 -4.53
CA ILE A 219 7.22 5.88 -3.81
C ILE A 219 8.06 7.07 -4.30
N GLY A 220 7.37 8.07 -4.86
CA GLY A 220 7.95 9.33 -5.31
C GLY A 220 7.69 10.49 -4.35
N ASN A 221 8.19 11.68 -4.68
CA ASN A 221 7.97 12.90 -3.90
C ASN A 221 6.82 13.73 -4.49
N GLY A 222 5.61 13.60 -3.96
CA GLY A 222 4.40 14.30 -4.44
C GLY A 222 4.38 15.80 -4.19
N SER A 223 5.27 16.31 -3.32
CA SER A 223 5.36 17.78 -3.08
C SER A 223 6.14 18.54 -4.15
N GLU A 224 6.82 17.83 -5.06
CA GLU A 224 7.68 18.42 -6.09
C GLU A 224 7.37 17.78 -7.46
N PRO A 225 6.53 18.40 -8.31
CA PRO A 225 6.19 17.86 -9.62
C PRO A 225 7.39 17.54 -10.51
N ASP A 226 8.45 18.34 -10.46
CA ASP A 226 9.66 18.09 -11.25
C ASP A 226 10.40 16.82 -10.80
N ALA A 227 10.42 16.54 -9.50
CA ALA A 227 10.97 15.28 -8.99
C ALA A 227 10.15 14.05 -9.45
N ILE A 228 8.84 14.20 -9.59
CA ILE A 228 7.97 13.15 -10.15
C ILE A 228 8.28 12.92 -11.63
N ARG A 229 8.46 14.00 -12.44
CA ARG A 229 8.81 13.89 -13.86
C ARG A 229 10.13 13.14 -14.04
N VAL A 230 11.17 13.54 -13.30
CA VAL A 230 12.47 12.88 -13.34
C VAL A 230 12.34 11.39 -12.95
N LEU A 231 11.57 11.09 -11.92
CA LEU A 231 11.33 9.69 -11.50
C LEU A 231 10.57 8.92 -12.61
N ARG A 232 9.55 9.53 -13.24
CA ARG A 232 8.80 8.90 -14.33
C ARG A 232 9.68 8.58 -15.54
N ASP A 233 10.58 9.47 -15.89
CA ASP A 233 11.54 9.25 -16.98
C ASP A 233 12.47 8.06 -16.70
N MET A 234 12.92 7.90 -15.46
CA MET A 234 13.73 6.77 -15.03
C MET A 234 12.95 5.45 -15.00
N VAL A 235 11.73 5.49 -14.45
CA VAL A 235 10.87 4.30 -14.26
C VAL A 235 10.31 3.78 -15.58
N GLY A 236 10.02 4.68 -16.51
CA GLY A 236 9.33 4.36 -17.75
C GLY A 236 7.89 3.84 -17.51
N PRO A 237 7.29 3.17 -18.49
CA PRO A 237 5.88 2.76 -18.43
C PRO A 237 5.65 1.40 -17.76
N THR A 238 6.67 0.75 -17.17
CA THR A 238 6.56 -0.63 -16.69
C THR A 238 6.12 -0.74 -15.24
N ARG A 239 6.27 0.31 -14.45
CA ARG A 239 5.97 0.36 -13.01
C ARG A 239 5.19 1.62 -12.65
N MET A 240 4.43 1.53 -11.57
CA MET A 240 3.63 2.64 -11.04
C MET A 240 4.46 3.60 -10.18
N ILE A 241 4.04 4.86 -10.12
CA ILE A 241 4.57 5.86 -9.19
C ILE A 241 3.46 6.28 -8.24
N TRP A 242 3.70 6.12 -6.94
CA TRP A 242 2.79 6.45 -5.84
C TRP A 242 3.37 7.60 -5.03
N THR A 243 2.63 8.67 -4.85
CA THR A 243 3.19 9.91 -4.28
C THR A 243 2.47 10.35 -3.00
N PRO A 244 3.17 10.35 -1.85
CA PRO A 244 2.74 11.05 -0.64
C PRO A 244 3.05 12.54 -0.73
N GLY A 245 2.58 13.31 0.26
CA GLY A 245 2.77 14.76 0.28
C GLY A 245 1.80 15.48 -0.66
N ILE A 246 0.56 15.01 -0.71
CA ILE A 246 -0.50 15.59 -1.53
C ILE A 246 -1.55 16.25 -0.64
N ASN A 247 -1.88 17.52 -0.96
CA ASN A 247 -2.98 18.24 -0.32
C ASN A 247 -3.58 19.26 -1.31
N LEU A 248 -4.88 19.53 -1.16
CA LEU A 248 -5.54 20.63 -1.90
C LEU A 248 -4.94 21.99 -1.52
N ALA A 249 -4.51 22.15 -0.26
CA ALA A 249 -3.73 23.28 0.21
C ALA A 249 -2.23 22.98 0.07
N VAL A 250 -1.59 23.62 -0.91
CA VAL A 250 -0.14 23.50 -1.16
C VAL A 250 0.66 24.22 -0.09
N GLY A 251 1.81 23.68 0.31
CA GLY A 251 2.74 24.33 1.22
C GLY A 251 3.36 23.43 2.28
N ASP A 252 3.90 24.03 3.31
CA ASP A 252 4.52 23.33 4.44
C ASP A 252 3.46 22.81 5.41
N GLY A 253 3.58 21.54 5.78
CA GLY A 253 2.79 20.88 6.80
C GLY A 253 3.53 20.74 8.13
N VAL A 254 2.96 19.95 9.04
CA VAL A 254 3.51 19.68 10.37
C VAL A 254 4.69 18.68 10.26
N ALA A 255 5.66 18.78 11.17
CA ALA A 255 6.81 17.87 11.30
C ALA A 255 7.65 17.71 10.02
N GLY A 256 7.81 18.79 9.24
CA GLY A 256 8.65 18.79 8.04
C GLY A 256 8.01 18.18 6.80
N GLN A 257 6.73 17.82 6.84
CA GLN A 257 5.96 17.40 5.66
C GLN A 257 5.78 18.59 4.71
N ARG A 258 5.87 18.32 3.40
CA ARG A 258 5.56 19.28 2.33
C ARG A 258 4.41 18.73 1.49
N TYR A 259 3.61 19.62 0.93
CA TYR A 259 2.43 19.27 0.13
C TYR A 259 2.46 19.91 -1.26
N GLY A 260 2.22 19.06 -2.27
CA GLY A 260 1.93 19.45 -3.65
C GLY A 260 0.44 19.28 -3.98
N HIS A 261 0.00 19.92 -5.06
CA HIS A 261 -1.38 19.84 -5.52
C HIS A 261 -1.64 18.52 -6.25
N PRO A 262 -2.80 17.83 -6.02
CA PRO A 262 -3.12 16.55 -6.64
C PRO A 262 -3.04 16.58 -8.17
N ARG A 263 -3.57 17.61 -8.83
CA ARG A 263 -3.54 17.76 -10.29
C ARG A 263 -2.10 17.80 -10.83
N GLU A 264 -1.25 18.60 -10.22
CA GLU A 264 0.14 18.77 -10.66
C GLU A 264 0.94 17.48 -10.54
N ALA A 265 0.71 16.72 -9.45
CA ALA A 265 1.36 15.44 -9.24
C ALA A 265 0.96 14.40 -10.30
N VAL A 266 -0.33 14.33 -10.67
CA VAL A 266 -0.81 13.40 -11.70
C VAL A 266 -0.26 13.79 -13.08
N LEU A 267 -0.33 15.07 -13.46
CA LEU A 267 0.23 15.56 -14.72
C LEU A 267 1.75 15.38 -14.82
N ALA A 268 2.44 15.35 -13.68
CA ALA A 268 3.87 15.05 -13.61
C ALA A 268 4.20 13.55 -13.74
N GLY A 269 3.19 12.66 -13.67
CA GLY A 269 3.40 11.21 -13.86
C GLY A 269 3.09 10.34 -12.65
N SER A 270 2.47 10.89 -11.58
CA SER A 270 1.96 10.06 -10.48
C SER A 270 0.76 9.24 -10.91
N ASP A 271 0.72 7.95 -10.55
CA ASP A 271 -0.37 7.02 -10.85
C ASP A 271 -1.27 6.78 -9.64
N CYS A 272 -0.82 7.17 -8.45
CA CYS A 272 -1.59 7.07 -7.21
C CYS A 272 -1.19 8.19 -6.26
N LEU A 273 -2.18 8.87 -5.72
CA LEU A 273 -2.02 9.98 -4.77
C LEU A 273 -2.28 9.49 -3.35
N ILE A 274 -1.26 9.54 -2.49
CA ILE A 274 -1.39 9.15 -1.08
C ILE A 274 -1.78 10.39 -0.29
N VAL A 275 -3.04 10.44 0.13
CA VAL A 275 -3.64 11.55 0.87
C VAL A 275 -3.95 11.11 2.30
N GLY A 276 -3.41 11.82 3.28
CA GLY A 276 -3.62 11.54 4.72
C GLY A 276 -4.54 12.57 5.37
N SER A 277 -3.93 13.48 6.15
CA SER A 277 -4.63 14.49 6.95
C SER A 277 -5.62 15.36 6.16
N GLY A 278 -5.37 15.59 4.88
CA GLY A 278 -6.27 16.34 4.00
C GLY A 278 -7.68 15.72 3.92
N ILE A 279 -7.81 14.40 4.12
CA ILE A 279 -9.10 13.71 4.16
C ILE A 279 -9.49 13.34 5.60
N HIS A 280 -8.67 12.55 6.31
CA HIS A 280 -9.11 11.96 7.59
C HIS A 280 -9.29 12.97 8.72
N GLN A 281 -8.69 14.18 8.64
CA GLN A 281 -8.89 15.28 9.60
C GLN A 281 -9.99 16.26 9.18
N SER A 282 -10.60 16.09 7.99
CA SER A 282 -11.71 16.93 7.56
C SER A 282 -12.97 16.65 8.36
N GLN A 283 -13.82 17.67 8.55
CA GLN A 283 -15.16 17.50 9.10
C GLN A 283 -16.11 16.81 8.10
N ASN A 284 -15.88 16.99 6.79
CA ASN A 284 -16.68 16.44 5.70
C ASN A 284 -15.84 15.48 4.86
N ARG A 285 -15.40 14.36 5.47
CA ARG A 285 -14.43 13.41 4.88
C ARG A 285 -14.86 12.89 3.51
N GLY A 286 -16.15 12.53 3.37
CA GLY A 286 -16.70 12.01 2.11
C GLY A 286 -16.67 13.05 0.97
N GLU A 287 -17.09 14.29 1.24
CA GLU A 287 -17.07 15.37 0.23
C GLU A 287 -15.63 15.70 -0.21
N VAL A 288 -14.71 15.77 0.75
CA VAL A 288 -13.31 16.05 0.47
C VAL A 288 -12.66 14.90 -0.29
N ALA A 289 -12.95 13.65 0.06
CA ALA A 289 -12.47 12.49 -0.67
C ALA A 289 -12.99 12.47 -2.12
N ALA A 290 -14.26 12.82 -2.33
CA ALA A 290 -14.86 12.95 -3.66
C ALA A 290 -14.17 14.04 -4.50
N GLU A 291 -13.78 15.17 -3.89
CA GLU A 291 -13.08 16.25 -4.57
C GLU A 291 -11.65 15.83 -4.98
N TYR A 292 -10.90 15.13 -4.10
CA TYR A 292 -9.61 14.52 -4.48
C TYR A 292 -9.77 13.51 -5.61
N ALA A 293 -10.80 12.65 -5.57
CA ALA A 293 -11.09 11.69 -6.62
C ALA A 293 -11.31 12.39 -7.95
N ARG A 294 -12.23 13.37 -7.99
CA ARG A 294 -12.55 14.15 -9.19
C ARG A 294 -11.30 14.83 -9.79
N ILE A 295 -10.53 15.56 -8.98
CA ILE A 295 -9.34 16.28 -9.45
C ILE A 295 -8.29 15.31 -10.00
N SER A 296 -8.05 14.20 -9.30
CA SER A 296 -7.06 13.21 -9.73
C SER A 296 -7.47 12.50 -11.02
N TRP A 297 -8.75 12.20 -11.16
CA TRP A 297 -9.30 11.55 -12.35
C TRP A 297 -9.27 12.45 -13.57
N GLU A 298 -9.76 13.69 -13.45
CA GLU A 298 -9.66 14.70 -14.53
C GLU A 298 -8.23 14.90 -14.98
N ALA A 299 -7.28 14.98 -14.03
CA ALA A 299 -5.85 15.13 -14.37
C ALA A 299 -5.28 13.90 -15.10
N LEU A 300 -5.75 12.68 -14.79
CA LEU A 300 -5.35 11.49 -15.52
C LEU A 300 -5.85 11.51 -16.97
N LEU A 301 -7.09 11.97 -17.18
CA LEU A 301 -7.67 12.08 -18.52
C LEU A 301 -6.99 13.16 -19.37
N ASP A 302 -6.39 14.17 -18.74
CA ASP A 302 -5.64 15.25 -19.40
C ASP A 302 -4.15 14.88 -19.62
N ARG A 303 -3.65 13.81 -19.05
CA ARG A 303 -2.26 13.34 -19.17
C ARG A 303 -2.05 12.48 -20.43
#